data_d6ddc9683ad96ff3293841a36728afa3
#
_entry.id   d6ddc9683ad96ff3293841a36728afa3
#
_cell.length_a   1.000
_cell.length_b   1.000
_cell.length_c   1.000
_cell.angle_alpha   90.00
_cell.angle_beta   90.00
_cell.angle_gamma   90.00
#
_symmetry.space_group_name_H-M   'P 1'
#
loop_
_entity.id
_entity.type
_entity.pdbx_description
1 polymer ?
#
loop_
_entity_poly.entity_id
_entity_poly.type
_entity_poly.pdbx_seq_one_letter_code
_entity_poly.pdbx_strand_id
1 'polypeptide(L)'
;MERREFLKQAALTAATVASTSQLHATGFDSKTKTPTNPIARRTLGKTGEQLSIIGFGGIVVMDEETGQASNIVAEAVDRGINYFDVAPSYGNAQERLGPALAPYRKNCFLACKTEGRTKDDSRKQLEESLRLLKTDHVDLYQFHALTKMTDLDKVLGPGGAMETMEAAKKEGKIRYIGFSVHSAETALAAMDRYNFDTVLFPVNWVLFTQAGFGPQILKRAQ
;
A
#
# COMPACT_ATOMS: atom_id res chain seq x y z
N MET A 1 -24.73 -30.58 6.10
CA MET A 1 -24.27 -30.25 7.48
C MET A 1 -24.52 -28.76 7.68
N GLU A 2 -25.42 -28.41 8.58
CA GLU A 2 -25.80 -27.01 8.82
C GLU A 2 -24.63 -26.24 9.48
N ARG A 3 -24.44 -24.99 9.07
CA ARG A 3 -23.37 -24.08 9.55
C ARG A 3 -23.30 -23.97 11.08
N ARG A 4 -24.44 -24.15 11.75
CA ARG A 4 -24.58 -24.14 13.22
C ARG A 4 -24.00 -25.37 13.89
N GLU A 5 -24.06 -26.53 13.26
CA GLU A 5 -23.51 -27.79 13.77
C GLU A 5 -22.00 -27.84 13.61
N PHE A 6 -21.46 -27.27 12.53
CA PHE A 6 -20.01 -27.13 12.35
C PHE A 6 -19.38 -26.25 13.42
N LEU A 7 -20.02 -25.13 13.79
CA LEU A 7 -19.53 -24.23 14.83
C LEU A 7 -19.61 -24.84 16.24
N LYS A 8 -20.58 -25.69 16.53
CA LYS A 8 -20.67 -26.42 17.81
C LYS A 8 -19.59 -27.49 17.93
N GLN A 9 -19.27 -28.19 16.87
CA GLN A 9 -18.18 -29.20 16.87
C GLN A 9 -16.80 -28.55 16.98
N ALA A 10 -16.57 -27.40 16.37
CA ALA A 10 -15.33 -26.64 16.52
C ALA A 10 -15.12 -26.12 17.96
N ALA A 11 -16.20 -25.75 18.66
CA ALA A 11 -16.14 -25.29 20.05
C ALA A 11 -15.88 -26.44 21.05
N LEU A 12 -16.33 -27.66 20.78
CA LEU A 12 -16.06 -28.81 21.64
C LEU A 12 -14.62 -29.33 21.54
N THR A 13 -13.97 -29.19 20.39
CA THR A 13 -12.57 -29.59 20.20
C THR A 13 -11.58 -28.62 20.86
N ALA A 14 -11.96 -27.37 21.06
CA ALA A 14 -11.13 -26.36 21.73
C ALA A 14 -11.11 -26.52 23.27
N ALA A 15 -12.13 -27.17 23.87
CA ALA A 15 -12.25 -27.30 25.31
C ALA A 15 -11.43 -28.48 25.93
N THR A 16 -10.91 -29.38 25.10
CA THR A 16 -10.19 -30.57 25.57
C THR A 16 -8.66 -30.43 25.57
N VAL A 17 -8.11 -29.30 25.16
CA VAL A 17 -6.65 -29.04 25.13
C VAL A 17 -6.19 -28.06 26.23
N ALA A 18 -7.09 -27.61 27.11
CA ALA A 18 -6.79 -26.61 28.13
C ALA A 18 -6.40 -27.19 29.51
N SER A 19 -5.82 -28.37 29.57
CA SER A 19 -5.25 -28.87 30.85
C SER A 19 -3.92 -29.57 30.59
N THR A 20 -2.88 -28.84 30.81
CA THR A 20 -1.46 -29.10 31.07
C THR A 20 -0.51 -28.38 30.12
N SER A 21 -0.23 -27.10 30.40
CA SER A 21 1.11 -26.56 30.21
C SER A 21 1.24 -25.27 31.03
N GLN A 22 1.92 -25.34 32.14
CA GLN A 22 2.57 -24.17 32.74
C GLN A 22 3.57 -23.63 31.70
N LEU A 23 3.17 -22.63 30.96
CA LEU A 23 4.08 -21.84 30.12
C LEU A 23 4.92 -20.98 31.05
N HIS A 24 6.16 -21.38 31.24
CA HIS A 24 7.21 -20.50 31.73
C HIS A 24 7.26 -19.31 30.75
N ALA A 25 7.07 -18.12 31.28
CA ALA A 25 7.35 -16.86 30.57
C ALA A 25 8.88 -16.78 30.37
N THR A 26 9.38 -17.39 29.30
CA THR A 26 10.71 -17.09 28.81
C THR A 26 10.66 -15.72 28.18
N GLY A 27 11.38 -14.77 28.78
CA GLY A 27 11.53 -13.44 28.26
C GLY A 27 11.92 -13.50 26.78
N PHE A 28 11.21 -12.77 25.97
CA PHE A 28 11.54 -12.54 24.56
C PHE A 28 12.85 -11.75 24.53
N ASP A 29 13.96 -12.46 24.40
CA ASP A 29 15.27 -11.86 24.15
C ASP A 29 15.26 -11.36 22.70
N SER A 30 15.05 -10.06 22.53
CA SER A 30 14.96 -9.38 21.22
C SER A 30 16.34 -9.24 20.59
N LYS A 31 17.06 -10.32 20.43
CA LYS A 31 18.17 -10.39 19.47
C LYS A 31 17.57 -10.75 18.11
N THR A 32 17.19 -9.73 17.34
CA THR A 32 16.81 -9.85 15.94
C THR A 32 17.91 -10.60 15.18
N LYS A 33 17.67 -11.89 14.96
CA LYS A 33 18.50 -12.64 14.01
C LYS A 33 18.18 -12.05 12.63
N THR A 34 19.18 -11.45 11.99
CA THR A 34 19.11 -11.10 10.57
C THR A 34 18.51 -12.29 9.81
N PRO A 35 17.43 -12.12 9.04
CA PRO A 35 16.84 -13.22 8.30
C PRO A 35 17.92 -13.84 7.43
N THR A 36 18.09 -15.15 7.55
CA THR A 36 19.09 -15.91 6.76
C THR A 36 18.76 -15.93 5.27
N ASN A 37 17.58 -15.40 4.88
CA ASN A 37 17.16 -15.27 3.49
C ASN A 37 16.35 -13.97 3.33
N PRO A 38 17.00 -12.85 2.94
CA PRO A 38 16.30 -11.55 2.76
C PRO A 38 15.27 -11.65 1.63
N ILE A 39 14.16 -10.93 1.76
CA ILE A 39 13.13 -10.83 0.73
C ILE A 39 13.77 -10.32 -0.57
N ALA A 40 13.56 -11.04 -1.67
CA ALA A 40 14.08 -10.66 -2.97
C ALA A 40 13.58 -9.28 -3.39
N ARG A 41 14.41 -8.54 -4.13
CA ARG A 41 14.05 -7.24 -4.69
C ARG A 41 13.96 -7.31 -6.21
N ARG A 42 13.13 -6.44 -6.77
CA ARG A 42 13.00 -6.25 -8.21
C ARG A 42 12.95 -4.77 -8.54
N THR A 43 13.44 -4.44 -9.72
CA THR A 43 13.34 -3.06 -10.23
C THR A 43 11.89 -2.74 -10.58
N LEU A 44 11.40 -1.61 -10.10
CA LEU A 44 10.09 -1.09 -10.44
C LEU A 44 10.14 -0.41 -11.82
N GLY A 45 9.84 -1.18 -12.85
CA GLY A 45 9.79 -0.71 -14.24
C GLY A 45 11.02 0.13 -14.62
N LYS A 46 10.78 1.30 -15.20
CA LYS A 46 11.82 2.25 -15.65
C LYS A 46 12.32 3.21 -14.57
N THR A 47 11.78 3.13 -13.35
CA THR A 47 12.14 4.04 -12.24
C THR A 47 13.55 3.80 -11.71
N GLY A 48 14.10 2.59 -11.86
CA GLY A 48 15.38 2.18 -11.29
C GLY A 48 15.30 1.77 -9.81
N GLU A 49 14.16 1.96 -9.14
CA GLU A 49 13.98 1.65 -7.72
C GLU A 49 13.98 0.13 -7.48
N GLN A 50 14.78 -0.32 -6.52
CA GLN A 50 14.86 -1.72 -6.11
C GLN A 50 13.94 -1.99 -4.95
N LEU A 51 12.74 -2.51 -5.22
CA LEU A 51 11.71 -2.77 -4.23
C LEU A 51 11.62 -4.23 -3.85
N SER A 52 11.36 -4.50 -2.57
CA SER A 52 11.03 -5.84 -2.10
C SER A 52 9.80 -6.36 -2.85
N ILE A 53 9.82 -7.63 -3.27
CA ILE A 53 8.69 -8.25 -4.00
C ILE A 53 7.42 -8.39 -3.14
N ILE A 54 7.56 -8.19 -1.83
CA ILE A 54 6.46 -8.08 -0.88
C ILE A 54 6.46 -6.64 -0.37
N GLY A 55 5.32 -5.96 -0.49
CA GLY A 55 5.10 -4.63 0.06
C GLY A 55 4.33 -4.68 1.37
N PHE A 56 4.49 -3.65 2.18
CA PHE A 56 3.72 -3.44 3.41
C PHE A 56 2.49 -2.59 3.10
N GLY A 57 1.31 -3.19 3.22
CA GLY A 57 0.04 -2.45 3.14
C GLY A 57 -0.22 -1.70 4.43
N GLY A 58 -0.17 -0.38 4.40
CA GLY A 58 -0.33 0.48 5.60
C GLY A 58 -1.65 0.30 6.34
N ILE A 59 -2.67 -0.27 5.70
CA ILE A 59 -3.92 -0.64 6.37
C ILE A 59 -3.72 -1.61 7.54
N VAL A 60 -2.63 -2.36 7.57
CA VAL A 60 -2.29 -3.32 8.64
C VAL A 60 -2.11 -2.63 10.00
N VAL A 61 -1.70 -1.36 10.01
CA VAL A 61 -1.53 -0.59 11.25
C VAL A 61 -2.73 0.31 11.58
N MET A 62 -3.81 0.20 10.81
CA MET A 62 -5.07 0.89 11.11
C MET A 62 -5.61 0.38 12.45
N ASP A 63 -6.00 1.34 13.32
CA ASP A 63 -6.55 1.11 14.65
C ASP A 63 -5.60 0.41 15.66
N GLU A 64 -4.33 0.19 15.26
CA GLU A 64 -3.33 -0.33 16.19
C GLU A 64 -2.88 0.75 17.19
N GLU A 65 -2.50 0.32 18.39
CA GLU A 65 -1.81 1.18 19.33
C GLU A 65 -0.44 1.60 18.77
N THR A 66 0.01 2.82 19.11
CA THR A 66 1.24 3.40 18.54
C THR A 66 2.48 2.49 18.73
N GLY A 67 2.61 1.87 19.91
CA GLY A 67 3.71 0.94 20.19
C GLY A 67 3.63 -0.33 19.34
N GLN A 68 2.42 -0.86 19.16
CA GLN A 68 2.19 -2.04 18.34
C GLN A 68 2.46 -1.77 16.86
N ALA A 69 1.97 -0.64 16.34
CA ALA A 69 2.28 -0.21 14.97
C ALA A 69 3.78 -0.09 14.73
N SER A 70 4.53 0.47 15.69
CA SER A 70 6.00 0.58 15.62
C SER A 70 6.67 -0.79 15.57
N ASN A 71 6.23 -1.76 16.38
CA ASN A 71 6.77 -3.12 16.38
C ASN A 71 6.51 -3.84 15.06
N ILE A 72 5.29 -3.72 14.51
CA ILE A 72 4.90 -4.32 13.23
C ILE A 72 5.76 -3.76 12.08
N VAL A 73 5.96 -2.45 12.04
CA VAL A 73 6.78 -1.79 11.02
C VAL A 73 8.26 -2.17 11.16
N ALA A 74 8.79 -2.20 12.39
CA ALA A 74 10.17 -2.62 12.65
C ALA A 74 10.41 -4.05 12.16
N GLU A 75 9.51 -4.98 12.49
CA GLU A 75 9.60 -6.37 12.04
C GLU A 75 9.56 -6.48 10.51
N ALA A 76 8.70 -5.69 9.84
CA ALA A 76 8.64 -5.67 8.39
C ALA A 76 9.97 -5.20 7.76
N VAL A 77 10.57 -4.14 8.30
CA VAL A 77 11.87 -3.64 7.86
C VAL A 77 12.98 -4.66 8.13
N ASP A 78 13.01 -5.25 9.30
CA ASP A 78 14.00 -6.27 9.68
C ASP A 78 13.94 -7.51 8.76
N ARG A 79 12.76 -7.84 8.24
CA ARG A 79 12.55 -8.90 7.23
C ARG A 79 12.94 -8.47 5.81
N GLY A 80 13.34 -7.22 5.60
CA GLY A 80 13.83 -6.71 4.32
C GLY A 80 12.77 -6.03 3.46
N ILE A 81 11.57 -5.76 3.99
CA ILE A 81 10.55 -4.96 3.29
C ILE A 81 11.02 -3.51 3.24
N ASN A 82 11.04 -2.93 2.04
CA ASN A 82 11.36 -1.53 1.82
C ASN A 82 10.29 -0.77 1.03
N TYR A 83 9.17 -1.41 0.69
CA TYR A 83 8.03 -0.79 0.02
C TYR A 83 6.84 -0.72 0.95
N PHE A 84 6.37 0.50 1.24
CA PHE A 84 5.24 0.81 2.11
C PHE A 84 4.18 1.56 1.31
N ASP A 85 2.93 1.14 1.40
CA ASP A 85 1.81 1.72 0.65
C ASP A 85 0.66 2.06 1.60
N VAL A 86 0.20 3.30 1.61
CA VAL A 86 -0.87 3.79 2.48
C VAL A 86 -1.83 4.69 1.71
N ALA A 87 -2.99 4.98 2.27
CA ALA A 87 -3.97 5.88 1.68
C ALA A 87 -4.75 6.66 2.76
N PRO A 88 -5.27 7.86 2.45
CA PRO A 88 -6.16 8.61 3.34
C PRO A 88 -7.41 7.83 3.77
N SER A 89 -7.94 6.98 2.89
CA SER A 89 -9.13 6.14 3.17
C SER A 89 -8.88 4.95 4.08
N TYR A 90 -7.65 4.75 4.57
CA TYR A 90 -7.32 3.66 5.50
C TYR A 90 -7.44 4.10 6.97
N GLY A 91 -8.53 4.78 7.34
CA GLY A 91 -8.76 5.26 8.70
C GLY A 91 -7.59 6.08 9.23
N ASN A 92 -7.07 5.75 10.41
CA ASN A 92 -5.93 6.41 11.04
C ASN A 92 -4.56 5.81 10.66
N ALA A 93 -4.49 5.00 9.60
CA ALA A 93 -3.27 4.29 9.20
C ALA A 93 -2.08 5.23 8.94
N GLN A 94 -2.31 6.43 8.36
CA GLN A 94 -1.25 7.41 8.12
C GLN A 94 -0.65 7.94 9.43
N GLU A 95 -1.47 8.20 10.44
CA GLU A 95 -1.04 8.66 11.77
C GLU A 95 -0.23 7.58 12.51
N ARG A 96 -0.54 6.32 12.28
CA ARG A 96 0.17 5.18 12.86
C ARG A 96 1.47 4.87 12.11
N LEU A 97 1.40 4.85 10.79
CA LEU A 97 2.55 4.53 9.94
C LEU A 97 3.65 5.60 10.00
N GLY A 98 3.27 6.88 10.00
CA GLY A 98 4.23 7.98 9.96
C GLY A 98 5.30 7.90 11.07
N PRO A 99 4.92 7.93 12.36
CA PRO A 99 5.88 7.77 13.46
C PRO A 99 6.63 6.44 13.44
N ALA A 100 5.95 5.35 13.10
CA ALA A 100 6.53 4.01 13.05
C ALA A 100 7.61 3.87 11.96
N LEU A 101 7.40 4.51 10.80
CA LEU A 101 8.32 4.46 9.67
C LEU A 101 9.45 5.50 9.77
N ALA A 102 9.29 6.56 10.57
CA ALA A 102 10.25 7.66 10.66
C ALA A 102 11.71 7.21 10.86
N PRO A 103 12.05 6.23 11.72
CA PRO A 103 13.44 5.76 11.88
C PRO A 103 14.02 5.13 10.61
N TYR A 104 13.18 4.61 9.74
CA TYR A 104 13.55 3.84 8.55
C TYR A 104 13.32 4.59 7.24
N ARG A 105 12.68 5.78 7.29
CA ARG A 105 12.17 6.52 6.11
C ARG A 105 13.19 6.66 4.98
N LYS A 106 14.46 6.91 5.30
CA LYS A 106 15.54 7.10 4.32
C LYS A 106 15.84 5.86 3.46
N ASN A 107 15.50 4.67 3.97
CA ASN A 107 15.77 3.39 3.32
C ASN A 107 14.50 2.72 2.78
N CYS A 108 13.36 3.40 2.88
CA CYS A 108 12.06 2.88 2.48
C CYS A 108 11.46 3.71 1.35
N PHE A 109 10.86 3.02 0.40
CA PHE A 109 10.02 3.61 -0.64
C PHE A 109 8.59 3.73 -0.09
N LEU A 110 8.09 4.95 0.03
CA LEU A 110 6.77 5.24 0.57
C LEU A 110 5.82 5.67 -0.54
N ALA A 111 4.78 4.90 -0.76
CA ALA A 111 3.67 5.22 -1.64
C ALA A 111 2.47 5.73 -0.84
N CYS A 112 1.84 6.79 -1.33
CA CYS A 112 0.59 7.31 -0.81
C CYS A 112 -0.39 7.57 -1.96
N LYS A 113 -1.65 7.89 -1.62
CA LYS A 113 -2.72 8.02 -2.61
C LYS A 113 -3.55 9.28 -2.38
N THR A 114 -4.30 9.70 -3.42
CA THR A 114 -5.33 10.73 -3.31
C THR A 114 -6.65 10.24 -3.88
N GLU A 115 -7.74 10.55 -3.20
CA GLU A 115 -9.10 10.41 -3.70
C GLU A 115 -9.60 11.72 -4.34
N GLY A 116 -8.85 12.80 -4.17
CA GLY A 116 -9.13 14.09 -4.80
C GLY A 116 -9.04 13.99 -6.32
N ARG A 117 -10.08 14.50 -7.00
CA ARG A 117 -10.14 14.54 -8.47
C ARG A 117 -9.91 15.93 -9.02
N THR A 118 -10.00 16.95 -8.16
CA THR A 118 -9.66 18.33 -8.50
C THR A 118 -8.24 18.68 -8.03
N LYS A 119 -7.68 19.73 -8.59
CA LYS A 119 -6.39 20.28 -8.18
C LYS A 119 -6.36 20.58 -6.67
N ASP A 120 -7.37 21.31 -6.19
CA ASP A 120 -7.39 21.77 -4.80
C ASP A 120 -7.61 20.62 -3.81
N ASP A 121 -8.51 19.67 -4.10
CA ASP A 121 -8.75 18.51 -3.25
C ASP A 121 -7.50 17.64 -3.14
N SER A 122 -6.84 17.38 -4.28
CA SER A 122 -5.62 16.58 -4.30
C SER A 122 -4.46 17.26 -3.57
N ARG A 123 -4.34 18.60 -3.71
CA ARG A 123 -3.32 19.37 -2.97
C ARG A 123 -3.56 19.29 -1.46
N LYS A 124 -4.79 19.52 -1.03
CA LYS A 124 -5.15 19.44 0.38
C LYS A 124 -4.86 18.05 0.97
N GLN A 125 -5.21 16.99 0.25
CA GLN A 125 -4.94 15.62 0.70
C GLN A 125 -3.44 15.31 0.74
N LEU A 126 -2.66 15.78 -0.23
CA LEU A 126 -1.20 15.60 -0.22
C LEU A 126 -0.56 16.26 1.01
N GLU A 127 -0.87 17.53 1.26
CA GLU A 127 -0.31 18.25 2.42
C GLU A 127 -0.70 17.58 3.75
N GLU A 128 -1.94 17.15 3.87
CA GLU A 128 -2.39 16.42 5.06
C GLU A 128 -1.70 15.06 5.20
N SER A 129 -1.53 14.33 4.11
CA SER A 129 -0.80 13.04 4.13
C SER A 129 0.65 13.23 4.55
N LEU A 130 1.36 14.24 4.03
CA LEU A 130 2.73 14.53 4.44
C LEU A 130 2.83 14.87 5.93
N ARG A 131 1.87 15.65 6.43
CA ARG A 131 1.79 16.00 7.85
C ARG A 131 1.58 14.78 8.74
N LEU A 132 0.61 13.90 8.40
CA LEU A 132 0.29 12.69 9.15
C LEU A 132 1.42 11.65 9.10
N LEU A 133 2.03 11.51 7.93
CA LEU A 133 3.16 10.60 7.70
C LEU A 133 4.48 11.12 8.26
N LYS A 134 4.51 12.37 8.78
CA LYS A 134 5.71 13.03 9.34
C LYS A 134 6.90 12.99 8.38
N THR A 135 6.67 13.31 7.12
CA THR A 135 7.68 13.32 6.06
C THR A 135 7.49 14.55 5.17
N ASP A 136 8.55 15.01 4.56
CA ASP A 136 8.53 16.11 3.59
C ASP A 136 8.17 15.65 2.17
N HIS A 137 8.26 14.35 1.89
CA HIS A 137 7.94 13.77 0.59
C HIS A 137 7.45 12.32 0.70
N VAL A 138 6.71 11.90 -0.33
CA VAL A 138 6.47 10.48 -0.64
C VAL A 138 7.16 10.12 -1.95
N ASP A 139 7.57 8.87 -2.11
CA ASP A 139 8.24 8.45 -3.34
C ASP A 139 7.25 8.31 -4.48
N LEU A 140 6.11 7.69 -4.24
CA LEU A 140 5.05 7.51 -5.22
C LEU A 140 3.73 8.10 -4.72
N TYR A 141 3.10 8.94 -5.54
CA TYR A 141 1.76 9.44 -5.24
C TYR A 141 0.78 8.99 -6.32
N GLN A 142 -0.34 8.38 -5.92
CA GLN A 142 -1.23 7.66 -6.82
C GLN A 142 -2.66 8.21 -6.77
N PHE A 143 -3.33 8.30 -7.92
CA PHE A 143 -4.79 8.41 -7.95
C PHE A 143 -5.40 7.12 -7.40
N HIS A 144 -6.15 7.20 -6.32
CA HIS A 144 -6.78 6.05 -5.68
C HIS A 144 -8.05 5.65 -6.43
N ALA A 145 -8.14 4.35 -6.78
CA ALA A 145 -9.31 3.74 -7.41
C ALA A 145 -9.84 4.53 -8.62
N LEU A 146 -8.96 4.86 -9.56
CA LEU A 146 -9.31 5.54 -10.81
C LEU A 146 -10.04 4.56 -11.74
N THR A 147 -11.33 4.28 -11.44
CA THR A 147 -12.06 3.17 -12.05
C THR A 147 -13.06 3.62 -13.11
N LYS A 148 -13.47 4.91 -13.09
CA LYS A 148 -14.46 5.46 -14.03
C LYS A 148 -13.78 6.36 -15.05
N MET A 149 -14.21 6.30 -16.31
CA MET A 149 -13.74 7.19 -17.35
C MET A 149 -13.99 8.67 -17.01
N THR A 150 -15.13 8.98 -16.38
CA THR A 150 -15.44 10.35 -15.92
C THR A 150 -14.45 10.86 -14.87
N ASP A 151 -13.93 9.98 -14.00
CA ASP A 151 -12.88 10.37 -13.04
C ASP A 151 -11.56 10.60 -13.77
N LEU A 152 -11.22 9.76 -14.75
CA LEU A 152 -10.04 9.93 -15.59
C LEU A 152 -10.09 11.26 -16.34
N ASP A 153 -11.24 11.59 -16.94
CA ASP A 153 -11.44 12.88 -17.63
C ASP A 153 -11.24 14.06 -16.68
N LYS A 154 -11.77 13.95 -15.46
CA LYS A 154 -11.67 14.99 -14.45
C LYS A 154 -10.24 15.18 -13.94
N VAL A 155 -9.52 14.11 -13.64
CA VAL A 155 -8.14 14.22 -13.10
C VAL A 155 -7.15 14.73 -14.14
N LEU A 156 -7.34 14.41 -15.42
CA LEU A 156 -6.46 14.85 -16.53
C LEU A 156 -6.92 16.16 -17.20
N GLY A 157 -8.14 16.62 -16.92
CA GLY A 157 -8.69 17.86 -17.50
C GLY A 157 -8.19 19.12 -16.78
N PRO A 158 -8.57 20.31 -17.30
CA PRO A 158 -8.24 21.59 -16.69
C PRO A 158 -8.76 21.67 -15.23
N GLY A 159 -7.91 22.13 -14.30
CA GLY A 159 -8.23 22.16 -12.88
C GLY A 159 -8.31 20.76 -12.23
N GLY A 160 -7.87 19.74 -12.93
CA GLY A 160 -7.80 18.37 -12.44
C GLY A 160 -6.63 18.11 -11.53
N ALA A 161 -6.69 16.98 -10.82
CA ALA A 161 -5.70 16.61 -9.81
C ALA A 161 -4.30 16.37 -10.38
N MET A 162 -4.15 16.11 -11.68
CA MET A 162 -2.84 15.97 -12.33
C MET A 162 -2.01 17.24 -12.21
N GLU A 163 -2.63 18.43 -12.27
CA GLU A 163 -1.89 19.68 -12.07
C GLU A 163 -1.21 19.75 -10.71
N THR A 164 -1.85 19.22 -9.66
CA THR A 164 -1.25 19.10 -8.34
C THR A 164 -0.09 18.09 -8.33
N MET A 165 -0.25 16.93 -8.96
CA MET A 165 0.82 15.94 -8.98
C MET A 165 2.06 16.46 -9.71
N GLU A 166 1.89 17.12 -10.86
CA GLU A 166 3.01 17.70 -11.60
C GLU A 166 3.69 18.85 -10.84
N ALA A 167 2.90 19.70 -10.15
CA ALA A 167 3.44 20.73 -9.29
C ALA A 167 4.21 20.15 -8.10
N ALA A 168 3.64 19.16 -7.41
CA ALA A 168 4.28 18.49 -6.30
C ALA A 168 5.57 17.75 -6.69
N LYS A 169 5.63 17.20 -7.90
CA LYS A 169 6.86 16.60 -8.45
C LYS A 169 7.95 17.66 -8.66
N LYS A 170 7.61 18.84 -9.16
CA LYS A 170 8.55 19.98 -9.29
C LYS A 170 8.99 20.53 -7.94
N GLU A 171 8.12 20.49 -6.92
CA GLU A 171 8.40 20.90 -5.54
C GLU A 171 9.24 19.86 -4.77
N GLY A 172 9.47 18.67 -5.34
CA GLY A 172 10.16 17.57 -4.66
C GLY A 172 9.33 16.84 -3.60
N LYS A 173 8.03 17.12 -3.50
CA LYS A 173 7.12 16.46 -2.56
C LYS A 173 6.72 15.06 -2.98
N ILE A 174 6.82 14.77 -4.28
CA ILE A 174 6.63 13.43 -4.84
C ILE A 174 7.70 13.17 -5.90
N ARG A 175 8.08 11.90 -6.11
CA ARG A 175 9.08 11.51 -7.11
C ARG A 175 8.41 10.87 -8.33
N TYR A 176 7.44 10.01 -8.11
CA TYR A 176 6.73 9.24 -9.13
C TYR A 176 5.22 9.47 -9.05
N ILE A 177 4.56 9.37 -10.19
CA ILE A 177 3.10 9.52 -10.34
C ILE A 177 2.52 8.20 -10.82
N GLY A 178 1.49 7.72 -10.14
CA GLY A 178 0.81 6.49 -10.51
C GLY A 178 -0.70 6.53 -10.30
N PHE A 179 -1.33 5.40 -10.50
CA PHE A 179 -2.75 5.22 -10.19
C PHE A 179 -3.07 3.79 -9.80
N SER A 180 -4.11 3.62 -8.99
CA SER A 180 -4.71 2.31 -8.74
C SER A 180 -6.07 2.19 -9.44
N VAL A 181 -6.41 1.00 -9.92
CA VAL A 181 -7.55 0.81 -10.81
C VAL A 181 -8.19 -0.57 -10.65
N HIS A 182 -9.52 -0.62 -10.86
CA HIS A 182 -10.31 -1.86 -10.90
C HIS A 182 -11.11 -2.01 -12.20
N SER A 183 -10.76 -1.24 -13.24
CA SER A 183 -11.35 -1.31 -14.59
C SER A 183 -10.23 -1.41 -15.63
N ALA A 184 -10.27 -2.43 -16.46
CA ALA A 184 -9.29 -2.61 -17.53
C ALA A 184 -9.41 -1.49 -18.59
N GLU A 185 -10.63 -1.08 -18.92
CA GLU A 185 -10.89 0.02 -19.85
C GLU A 185 -10.23 1.31 -19.37
N THR A 186 -10.50 1.69 -18.12
CA THR A 186 -9.94 2.92 -17.54
C THR A 186 -8.42 2.82 -17.39
N ALA A 187 -7.88 1.63 -17.06
CA ALA A 187 -6.43 1.44 -16.96
C ALA A 187 -5.74 1.69 -18.30
N LEU A 188 -6.25 1.11 -19.38
CA LEU A 188 -5.69 1.28 -20.73
C LEU A 188 -5.80 2.73 -21.18
N ALA A 189 -6.99 3.33 -21.04
CA ALA A 189 -7.21 4.72 -21.39
C ALA A 189 -6.30 5.69 -20.59
N ALA A 190 -6.06 5.42 -19.30
CA ALA A 190 -5.15 6.22 -18.48
C ALA A 190 -3.71 6.15 -19.02
N MET A 191 -3.21 4.93 -19.31
CA MET A 191 -1.87 4.73 -19.85
C MET A 191 -1.69 5.27 -21.27
N ASP A 192 -2.77 5.42 -22.06
CA ASP A 192 -2.72 6.02 -23.39
C ASP A 192 -2.71 7.56 -23.34
N ARG A 193 -3.27 8.15 -22.27
CA ARG A 193 -3.45 9.60 -22.13
C ARG A 193 -2.34 10.29 -21.33
N TYR A 194 -1.63 9.56 -20.48
CA TYR A 194 -0.53 10.09 -19.67
C TYR A 194 0.51 9.01 -19.41
N ASN A 195 1.79 9.41 -19.40
CA ASN A 195 2.91 8.49 -19.13
C ASN A 195 3.12 8.31 -17.60
N PHE A 196 2.26 7.54 -16.98
CA PHE A 196 2.37 7.20 -15.56
C PHE A 196 3.62 6.35 -15.28
N ASP A 197 4.26 6.60 -14.13
CA ASP A 197 5.40 5.80 -13.68
C ASP A 197 4.96 4.41 -13.19
N THR A 198 3.73 4.27 -12.65
CA THR A 198 3.20 3.00 -12.13
C THR A 198 1.70 2.84 -12.31
N VAL A 199 1.26 1.59 -12.42
CA VAL A 199 -0.14 1.17 -12.29
C VAL A 199 -0.26 0.08 -11.22
N LEU A 200 -1.18 0.26 -10.27
CA LEU A 200 -1.54 -0.72 -9.24
C LEU A 200 -2.91 -1.31 -9.55
N PHE A 201 -2.97 -2.62 -9.77
CA PHE A 201 -4.22 -3.33 -10.03
C PHE A 201 -4.20 -4.73 -9.42
N PRO A 202 -5.37 -5.31 -9.08
CA PRO A 202 -5.41 -6.63 -8.47
C PRO A 202 -5.03 -7.71 -9.49
N VAL A 203 -4.09 -8.58 -9.09
CA VAL A 203 -3.67 -9.74 -9.87
C VAL A 203 -3.92 -10.98 -9.02
N ASN A 204 -4.84 -11.83 -9.46
CA ASN A 204 -5.04 -13.16 -8.91
C ASN A 204 -5.46 -14.12 -10.03
N TRP A 205 -5.44 -15.41 -9.75
CA TRP A 205 -5.72 -16.44 -10.75
C TRP A 205 -7.06 -16.23 -11.45
N VAL A 206 -8.13 -15.97 -10.70
CA VAL A 206 -9.49 -15.82 -11.26
C VAL A 206 -9.59 -14.59 -12.15
N LEU A 207 -9.14 -13.43 -11.66
CA LEU A 207 -9.18 -12.20 -12.44
C LEU A 207 -8.32 -12.29 -13.70
N PHE A 208 -7.13 -12.87 -13.59
CA PHE A 208 -6.19 -12.91 -14.69
C PHE A 208 -6.55 -13.92 -15.76
N THR A 209 -7.03 -15.14 -15.38
CA THR A 209 -7.28 -16.22 -16.33
C THR A 209 -8.74 -16.37 -16.77
N GLN A 210 -9.69 -15.98 -15.91
CA GLN A 210 -11.13 -16.22 -16.17
C GLN A 210 -11.89 -14.93 -16.45
N ALA A 211 -11.63 -13.86 -15.71
CA ALA A 211 -12.34 -12.60 -15.90
C ALA A 211 -11.70 -11.66 -16.94
N GLY A 212 -10.57 -12.07 -17.54
CA GLY A 212 -9.87 -11.26 -18.55
C GLY A 212 -9.34 -9.92 -18.03
N PHE A 213 -9.24 -9.77 -16.69
CA PHE A 213 -8.73 -8.56 -16.06
C PHE A 213 -7.25 -8.76 -15.69
N GLY A 214 -6.39 -8.04 -16.37
CA GLY A 214 -4.96 -8.05 -16.05
C GLY A 214 -4.04 -8.29 -17.23
N PRO A 215 -4.21 -9.31 -18.09
CA PRO A 215 -3.27 -9.59 -19.18
C PRO A 215 -3.02 -8.39 -20.10
N GLN A 216 -4.09 -7.69 -20.51
CA GLN A 216 -3.99 -6.50 -21.36
C GLN A 216 -3.33 -5.31 -20.64
N ILE A 217 -3.59 -5.14 -19.33
CA ILE A 217 -2.97 -4.09 -18.51
C ILE A 217 -1.47 -4.38 -18.39
N LEU A 218 -1.10 -5.61 -18.06
CA LEU A 218 0.29 -6.02 -17.94
C LEU A 218 1.04 -5.82 -19.26
N LYS A 219 0.46 -6.26 -20.39
CA LYS A 219 1.05 -6.08 -21.73
C LYS A 219 1.28 -4.61 -22.07
N ARG A 220 0.33 -3.72 -21.68
CA ARG A 220 0.45 -2.29 -21.97
C ARG A 220 1.45 -1.59 -21.05
N ALA A 221 1.63 -2.08 -19.82
CA ALA A 221 2.54 -1.52 -18.83
C ALA A 221 4.02 -1.92 -19.03
N GLN A 222 4.30 -2.94 -19.82
CA GLN A 222 5.65 -3.36 -20.25
C GLN A 222 6.18 -2.51 -21.40
#